data_f90c166a554b83847f2500564d077ff1
#
_entry.id   f90c166a554b83847f2500564d077ff1
#
_cell.length_a   1.000
_cell.length_b   1.000
_cell.length_c   1.000
_cell.angle_alpha   90.00
_cell.angle_beta   90.00
_cell.angle_gamma   90.00
#
_symmetry.space_group_name_H-M   'P 1'
#
loop_
_entity.id
_entity.type
_entity.pdbx_description
1 polymer ?
#
loop_
_entity_poly.entity_id
_entity_poly.type
_entity_poly.pdbx_seq_one_letter_code
_entity_poly.pdbx_strand_id
1 'polypeptide(L)'
;MRSFVIALTSASILAACAQEESVYDATGTFEAVETIVSAEATGTIQALNIEEGQQLKRGTQVGYVDSTQLYLKRKQLQAQIRSVLSRQPNISTQLAALLEELQQAEREQRRVSSLLNSDAATQKQLDDATTQVNIVKRKIAAQESSLGITMSSLREETLPLQVQIEQTNDLLDKCRIVNAVNGTVLTKYAEAFESTTAGKPLYKIADLSTLVLRAYITGDQFSNIQLNQKVTVLVDAPDGYKEYPGTVQWISDKAEFTPKTIQTRDERANLVYAVKIGVKNDGLLKVGMYGEVRL
;
A
#
# COMPACT_ATOMS: atom_id res chain seq x y z
N MET A 1 8.10 -89.12 -27.24
CA MET A 1 7.03 -88.16 -26.91
C MET A 1 7.32 -87.24 -25.68
N ARG A 2 8.50 -87.30 -25.05
CA ARG A 2 8.82 -86.46 -23.89
C ARG A 2 9.66 -85.22 -24.16
N SER A 3 10.20 -85.08 -25.37
CA SER A 3 11.07 -83.93 -25.71
C SER A 3 10.31 -82.76 -26.39
N PHE A 4 9.04 -82.90 -26.78
CA PHE A 4 8.27 -81.89 -27.51
C PHE A 4 7.42 -80.97 -26.60
N VAL A 5 7.22 -81.39 -25.33
CA VAL A 5 6.43 -80.62 -24.34
C VAL A 5 7.24 -79.51 -23.64
N ILE A 6 8.59 -79.65 -23.56
CA ILE A 6 9.45 -78.69 -22.89
C ILE A 6 9.74 -77.43 -23.74
N ALA A 7 9.62 -77.52 -25.05
CA ALA A 7 9.88 -76.36 -25.95
C ALA A 7 8.71 -75.38 -26.02
N LEU A 8 7.46 -75.73 -25.59
CA LEU A 8 6.30 -74.88 -25.70
C LEU A 8 6.04 -74.02 -24.43
N THR A 9 6.66 -74.37 -23.30
CA THR A 9 6.53 -73.60 -22.04
C THR A 9 7.56 -72.48 -21.90
N SER A 10 8.61 -72.47 -22.73
CA SER A 10 9.66 -71.44 -22.69
C SER A 10 9.37 -70.18 -23.48
N ALA A 11 8.33 -70.17 -24.33
CA ALA A 11 7.94 -69.07 -25.22
C ALA A 11 6.92 -68.07 -24.57
N SER A 12 6.38 -68.40 -23.36
CA SER A 12 5.31 -67.59 -22.72
C SER A 12 5.79 -66.61 -21.66
N ILE A 13 7.11 -66.48 -21.40
CA ILE A 13 7.66 -65.62 -20.34
C ILE A 13 8.24 -64.32 -20.86
N LEU A 14 8.26 -64.08 -22.16
CA LEU A 14 8.85 -62.86 -22.75
C LEU A 14 7.87 -61.75 -23.10
N ALA A 15 6.63 -61.77 -22.61
CA ALA A 15 5.60 -60.76 -22.92
C ALA A 15 5.12 -59.98 -21.69
N ALA A 16 6.01 -59.63 -20.74
CA ALA A 16 5.60 -58.85 -19.57
C ALA A 16 6.65 -57.80 -19.17
N CYS A 17 7.05 -56.97 -20.12
CA CYS A 17 7.58 -55.64 -19.90
C CYS A 17 6.88 -54.70 -20.87
N ALA A 18 5.56 -54.52 -20.66
CA ALA A 18 4.93 -53.31 -21.14
C ALA A 18 5.43 -52.20 -20.19
N GLN A 19 6.37 -51.42 -20.68
CA GLN A 19 6.75 -50.16 -20.07
C GLN A 19 5.48 -49.31 -20.09
N GLU A 20 4.88 -49.06 -18.93
CA GLU A 20 3.77 -48.09 -18.84
C GLU A 20 4.33 -46.78 -19.37
N GLU A 21 3.91 -46.36 -20.57
CA GLU A 21 4.14 -45.01 -21.06
C GLU A 21 3.59 -44.07 -19.98
N SER A 22 4.46 -43.24 -19.43
CA SER A 22 4.04 -42.22 -18.47
C SER A 22 2.97 -41.35 -19.12
N VAL A 23 1.81 -41.28 -18.53
CA VAL A 23 0.65 -40.52 -19.03
C VAL A 23 0.93 -39.02 -19.04
N TYR A 24 2.05 -38.58 -18.48
CA TYR A 24 2.45 -37.18 -18.29
C TYR A 24 3.92 -36.97 -18.70
N ASP A 25 4.21 -35.73 -19.09
CA ASP A 25 5.53 -35.30 -19.57
C ASP A 25 6.36 -34.65 -18.45
N ALA A 26 5.71 -34.02 -17.48
CA ALA A 26 6.37 -33.30 -16.39
C ALA A 26 5.55 -33.36 -15.09
N THR A 27 6.22 -33.22 -13.95
CA THR A 27 5.58 -33.19 -12.62
C THR A 27 6.03 -31.96 -11.86
N GLY A 28 5.20 -31.50 -10.94
CA GLY A 28 5.52 -30.34 -10.13
C GLY A 28 4.59 -30.15 -8.93
N THR A 29 4.70 -29.00 -8.29
CA THR A 29 3.87 -28.61 -7.15
C THR A 29 3.20 -27.27 -7.40
N PHE A 30 1.97 -27.13 -6.89
CA PHE A 30 1.26 -25.86 -6.96
C PHE A 30 1.79 -24.87 -5.94
N GLU A 31 2.07 -23.66 -6.42
CA GLU A 31 2.51 -22.51 -5.63
C GLU A 31 1.49 -21.36 -5.80
N ALA A 32 1.45 -20.45 -4.83
CA ALA A 32 0.74 -19.17 -4.94
C ALA A 32 1.73 -18.01 -4.81
N VAL A 33 1.36 -16.87 -5.37
CA VAL A 33 2.09 -15.62 -5.10
C VAL A 33 1.68 -15.12 -3.73
N GLU A 34 2.58 -15.31 -2.76
CA GLU A 34 2.33 -14.96 -1.37
C GLU A 34 2.79 -13.52 -1.08
N THR A 35 1.96 -12.78 -0.37
CA THR A 35 2.28 -11.44 0.15
C THR A 35 2.32 -11.49 1.67
N ILE A 36 3.43 -11.06 2.26
CA ILE A 36 3.55 -10.90 3.71
C ILE A 36 3.12 -9.49 4.06
N VAL A 37 2.04 -9.36 4.84
CA VAL A 37 1.61 -8.08 5.40
C VAL A 37 2.30 -7.90 6.74
N SER A 38 3.09 -6.82 6.83
CA SER A 38 3.88 -6.49 8.02
C SER A 38 3.33 -5.25 8.72
N ALA A 39 3.63 -5.09 10.00
CA ALA A 39 3.32 -3.88 10.75
C ALA A 39 4.09 -2.68 10.19
N GLU A 40 3.43 -1.53 10.09
CA GLU A 40 4.06 -0.26 9.70
C GLU A 40 4.38 0.63 10.91
N ALA A 41 3.82 0.28 12.08
CA ALA A 41 4.03 1.00 13.34
C ALA A 41 4.60 0.08 14.43
N THR A 42 5.23 0.70 15.41
CA THR A 42 5.73 0.02 16.62
C THR A 42 4.79 0.28 17.79
N GLY A 43 4.41 -0.76 18.51
CA GLY A 43 3.53 -0.69 19.67
C GLY A 43 2.83 -2.00 19.97
N THR A 44 1.82 -1.99 20.82
CA THR A 44 0.97 -3.14 21.11
C THR A 44 -0.15 -3.23 20.08
N ILE A 45 -0.37 -4.40 19.51
CA ILE A 45 -1.51 -4.69 18.62
C ILE A 45 -2.77 -4.69 19.51
N GLN A 46 -3.64 -3.71 19.33
CA GLN A 46 -4.89 -3.63 20.10
C GLN A 46 -5.98 -4.55 19.55
N ALA A 47 -5.98 -4.75 18.24
CA ALA A 47 -6.88 -5.69 17.57
C ALA A 47 -6.22 -6.20 16.28
N LEU A 48 -6.47 -7.48 15.96
CA LEU A 48 -6.11 -8.12 14.70
C LEU A 48 -7.19 -9.14 14.36
N ASN A 49 -8.21 -8.68 13.65
CA ASN A 49 -9.45 -9.42 13.37
C ASN A 49 -9.33 -10.17 12.04
N ILE A 50 -8.47 -11.18 12.00
CA ILE A 50 -8.27 -12.07 10.87
C ILE A 50 -8.16 -13.50 11.35
N GLU A 51 -8.58 -14.43 10.48
CA GLU A 51 -8.46 -15.87 10.69
C GLU A 51 -7.83 -16.53 9.46
N GLU A 52 -7.09 -17.60 9.64
CA GLU A 52 -6.58 -18.40 8.55
C GLU A 52 -7.72 -18.98 7.72
N GLY A 53 -7.61 -18.92 6.40
CA GLY A 53 -8.68 -19.27 5.47
C GLY A 53 -9.67 -18.14 5.14
N GLN A 54 -9.64 -17.03 5.87
CA GLN A 54 -10.53 -15.90 5.62
C GLN A 54 -10.17 -15.18 4.31
N GLN A 55 -11.18 -14.85 3.50
CA GLN A 55 -11.00 -14.01 2.31
C GLN A 55 -11.07 -12.54 2.67
N LEU A 56 -10.07 -11.78 2.25
CA LEU A 56 -9.97 -10.34 2.47
C LEU A 56 -9.88 -9.58 1.15
N LYS A 57 -10.51 -8.41 1.13
CA LYS A 57 -10.39 -7.45 0.03
C LYS A 57 -9.29 -6.44 0.33
N ARG A 58 -8.65 -5.94 -0.71
CA ARG A 58 -7.71 -4.81 -0.60
C ARG A 58 -8.40 -3.61 0.04
N GLY A 59 -7.69 -2.92 0.96
CA GLY A 59 -8.19 -1.76 1.68
C GLY A 59 -9.03 -2.09 2.91
N THR A 60 -9.32 -3.36 3.20
CA THR A 60 -10.03 -3.74 4.43
C THR A 60 -9.13 -3.50 5.64
N GLN A 61 -9.59 -2.72 6.60
CA GLN A 61 -8.90 -2.58 7.88
C GLN A 61 -9.14 -3.84 8.72
N VAL A 62 -8.07 -4.50 9.09
CA VAL A 62 -8.09 -5.79 9.82
C VAL A 62 -7.66 -5.66 11.28
N GLY A 63 -7.12 -4.51 11.67
CA GLY A 63 -6.68 -4.28 13.04
C GLY A 63 -6.07 -2.91 13.23
N TYR A 64 -5.46 -2.71 14.40
CA TYR A 64 -4.70 -1.49 14.69
C TYR A 64 -3.71 -1.71 15.84
N VAL A 65 -2.63 -0.94 15.78
CA VAL A 65 -1.60 -0.82 16.83
C VAL A 65 -1.96 0.38 17.73
N ASP A 66 -1.59 0.34 19.01
CA ASP A 66 -1.82 1.44 19.95
C ASP A 66 -1.25 2.76 19.41
N SER A 67 -2.13 3.72 19.26
CA SER A 67 -1.83 5.05 18.73
C SER A 67 -2.08 6.18 19.74
N THR A 68 -2.32 5.85 21.01
CA THR A 68 -2.72 6.81 22.04
C THR A 68 -1.71 7.95 22.17
N GLN A 69 -0.41 7.66 22.22
CA GLN A 69 0.62 8.70 22.33
C GLN A 69 0.68 9.62 21.11
N LEU A 70 0.51 9.07 19.91
CA LEU A 70 0.46 9.87 18.68
C LEU A 70 -0.77 10.77 18.64
N TYR A 71 -1.92 10.26 19.05
CA TYR A 71 -3.14 11.04 19.17
C TYR A 71 -2.98 12.21 20.13
N LEU A 72 -2.40 11.99 21.31
CA LEU A 72 -2.13 13.03 22.31
C LEU A 72 -1.12 14.05 21.78
N LYS A 73 -0.07 13.61 21.08
CA LYS A 73 0.90 14.48 20.42
C LYS A 73 0.24 15.40 19.39
N ARG A 74 -0.64 14.88 18.56
CA ARG A 74 -1.42 15.68 17.60
C ARG A 74 -2.26 16.74 18.32
N LYS A 75 -2.97 16.36 19.39
CA LYS A 75 -3.76 17.31 20.21
C LYS A 75 -2.89 18.42 20.82
N GLN A 76 -1.70 18.07 21.29
CA GLN A 76 -0.72 19.03 21.82
C GLN A 76 -0.33 20.05 20.74
N LEU A 77 0.06 19.59 19.53
CA LEU A 77 0.42 20.46 18.41
C LEU A 77 -0.73 21.38 18.01
N GLN A 78 -1.96 20.85 17.94
CA GLN A 78 -3.14 21.66 17.68
C GLN A 78 -3.39 22.74 18.75
N ALA A 79 -3.11 22.43 20.02
CA ALA A 79 -3.22 23.40 21.09
C ALA A 79 -2.14 24.49 20.98
N GLN A 80 -0.92 24.13 20.56
CA GLN A 80 0.15 25.10 20.29
C GLN A 80 -0.24 26.06 19.16
N ILE A 81 -0.79 25.57 18.05
CA ILE A 81 -1.30 26.43 16.97
C ILE A 81 -2.35 27.40 17.50
N ARG A 82 -3.34 26.92 18.27
CA ARG A 82 -4.36 27.80 18.86
C ARG A 82 -3.74 28.86 19.76
N SER A 83 -2.71 28.50 20.54
CA SER A 83 -1.99 29.44 21.39
C SER A 83 -1.26 30.52 20.60
N VAL A 84 -0.63 30.16 19.46
CA VAL A 84 -0.01 31.14 18.57
C VAL A 84 -1.07 32.08 17.98
N LEU A 85 -2.14 31.52 17.44
CA LEU A 85 -3.22 32.29 16.80
C LEU A 85 -4.00 33.16 17.78
N SER A 86 -4.06 32.82 19.08
CA SER A 86 -4.70 33.64 20.09
C SER A 86 -4.02 34.99 20.32
N ARG A 87 -2.76 35.14 19.88
CA ARG A 87 -2.00 36.40 19.91
C ARG A 87 -2.34 37.35 18.76
N GLN A 88 -3.24 36.95 17.86
CA GLN A 88 -3.62 37.79 16.72
C GLN A 88 -4.28 39.07 17.21
N PRO A 89 -3.81 40.25 16.75
CA PRO A 89 -4.38 41.54 17.11
C PRO A 89 -5.76 41.71 16.51
N ASN A 90 -6.66 42.33 17.24
CA ASN A 90 -7.92 42.78 16.69
C ASN A 90 -7.67 44.10 15.91
N ILE A 91 -7.57 43.98 14.59
CA ILE A 91 -7.24 45.08 13.68
C ILE A 91 -8.28 46.22 13.80
N SER A 92 -9.59 45.90 13.80
CA SER A 92 -10.65 46.91 13.88
C SER A 92 -10.57 47.73 15.16
N THR A 93 -10.31 47.10 16.30
CA THR A 93 -10.16 47.77 17.59
C THR A 93 -8.93 48.68 17.63
N GLN A 94 -7.80 48.22 17.05
CA GLN A 94 -6.56 48.99 17.05
C GLN A 94 -6.58 50.18 16.09
N LEU A 95 -7.38 50.12 15.02
CA LEU A 95 -7.57 51.21 14.07
C LEU A 95 -8.68 52.19 14.48
N ALA A 96 -9.59 51.80 15.39
CA ALA A 96 -10.80 52.57 15.71
C ALA A 96 -10.48 54.03 16.05
N ALA A 97 -9.50 54.30 16.92
CA ALA A 97 -9.15 55.66 17.32
C ALA A 97 -8.58 56.49 16.16
N LEU A 98 -7.78 55.87 15.27
CA LEU A 98 -7.25 56.57 14.08
C LEU A 98 -8.31 56.83 13.04
N LEU A 99 -9.31 55.97 12.91
CA LEU A 99 -10.50 56.17 12.04
C LEU A 99 -11.35 57.33 12.52
N GLU A 100 -11.56 57.47 13.83
CA GLU A 100 -12.24 58.61 14.43
C GLU A 100 -11.44 59.93 14.24
N GLU A 101 -10.10 59.88 14.44
CA GLU A 101 -9.20 61.02 14.13
C GLU A 101 -9.32 61.44 12.67
N LEU A 102 -9.32 60.48 11.73
CA LEU A 102 -9.54 60.74 10.31
C LEU A 102 -10.86 61.41 10.04
N GLN A 103 -11.93 60.87 10.59
CA GLN A 103 -13.28 61.40 10.41
C GLN A 103 -13.38 62.87 10.93
N GLN A 104 -12.74 63.13 12.07
CA GLN A 104 -12.66 64.50 12.61
C GLN A 104 -11.87 65.41 11.68
N ALA A 105 -10.67 65.04 11.20
CA ALA A 105 -9.87 65.80 10.29
C ALA A 105 -10.59 66.08 8.96
N GLU A 106 -11.32 65.10 8.42
CA GLU A 106 -12.14 65.26 7.20
C GLU A 106 -13.32 66.21 7.41
N ARG A 107 -13.96 66.19 8.59
CA ARG A 107 -15.02 67.15 8.92
C ARG A 107 -14.46 68.57 8.96
N GLU A 108 -13.30 68.79 9.56
CA GLU A 108 -12.65 70.07 9.65
C GLU A 108 -12.21 70.56 8.26
N GLN A 109 -11.63 69.71 7.41
CA GLN A 109 -11.28 70.06 6.02
C GLN A 109 -12.51 70.51 5.25
N ARG A 110 -13.66 69.79 5.35
CA ARG A 110 -14.92 70.20 4.70
C ARG A 110 -15.42 71.54 5.22
N ARG A 111 -15.33 71.81 6.53
CA ARG A 111 -15.71 73.07 7.16
C ARG A 111 -14.88 74.24 6.60
N VAL A 112 -13.56 74.10 6.61
CA VAL A 112 -12.63 75.11 6.09
C VAL A 112 -12.84 75.37 4.60
N SER A 113 -13.03 74.31 3.80
CA SER A 113 -13.33 74.40 2.37
C SER A 113 -14.61 75.22 2.11
N SER A 114 -15.71 74.99 2.90
CA SER A 114 -16.95 75.77 2.78
C SER A 114 -16.75 77.24 3.16
N LEU A 115 -15.94 77.52 4.19
CA LEU A 115 -15.62 78.90 4.61
C LEU A 115 -14.76 79.63 3.57
N LEU A 116 -13.80 78.94 2.92
CA LEU A 116 -13.02 79.53 1.85
C LEU A 116 -13.89 79.92 0.67
N ASN A 117 -14.87 79.11 0.29
CA ASN A 117 -15.83 79.42 -0.79
C ASN A 117 -16.70 80.64 -0.47
N SER A 118 -16.82 81.05 0.79
CA SER A 118 -17.53 82.22 1.26
C SER A 118 -16.60 83.39 1.68
N ASP A 119 -15.33 83.35 1.27
CA ASP A 119 -14.26 84.31 1.60
C ASP A 119 -14.03 84.47 3.14
N ALA A 120 -14.44 83.49 3.95
CA ALA A 120 -14.29 83.52 5.41
C ALA A 120 -13.12 82.66 5.95
N ALA A 121 -12.30 82.11 5.05
CA ALA A 121 -11.07 81.40 5.38
C ALA A 121 -9.95 81.69 4.35
N THR A 122 -8.73 81.34 4.70
CA THR A 122 -7.56 81.48 3.78
C THR A 122 -7.21 80.19 3.09
N GLN A 123 -6.58 80.24 1.91
CA GLN A 123 -6.05 79.06 1.23
C GLN A 123 -5.06 78.26 2.13
N LYS A 124 -4.20 78.98 2.91
CA LYS A 124 -3.31 78.33 3.87
C LYS A 124 -4.05 77.44 4.88
N GLN A 125 -5.20 77.90 5.41
CA GLN A 125 -5.98 77.11 6.34
C GLN A 125 -6.55 75.85 5.70
N LEU A 126 -6.97 75.88 4.42
CA LEU A 126 -7.38 74.69 3.69
C LEU A 126 -6.21 73.73 3.44
N ASP A 127 -5.03 74.22 3.08
CA ASP A 127 -3.85 73.44 2.88
C ASP A 127 -3.39 72.76 4.17
N ASP A 128 -3.44 73.47 5.32
CA ASP A 128 -3.13 72.94 6.64
C ASP A 128 -4.13 71.81 7.01
N ALA A 129 -5.44 72.02 6.81
CA ALA A 129 -6.47 70.97 7.08
C ALA A 129 -6.29 69.77 6.15
N THR A 130 -5.99 70.00 4.88
CA THR A 130 -5.71 68.90 3.91
C THR A 130 -4.45 68.13 4.31
N THR A 131 -3.41 68.78 4.77
CA THR A 131 -2.18 68.18 5.27
C THR A 131 -2.50 67.29 6.48
N GLN A 132 -3.34 67.76 7.41
CA GLN A 132 -3.74 66.94 8.58
C GLN A 132 -4.47 65.67 8.18
N VAL A 133 -5.42 65.70 7.23
CA VAL A 133 -6.10 64.52 6.70
C VAL A 133 -5.06 63.53 6.11
N ASN A 134 -4.12 64.05 5.31
CA ASN A 134 -3.08 63.20 4.72
C ASN A 134 -2.13 62.56 5.78
N ILE A 135 -1.79 63.29 6.85
CA ILE A 135 -1.01 62.73 7.98
C ILE A 135 -1.76 61.58 8.64
N VAL A 136 -3.03 61.75 8.95
CA VAL A 136 -3.82 60.70 9.60
C VAL A 136 -3.98 59.49 8.66
N LYS A 137 -4.27 59.68 7.38
CA LYS A 137 -4.32 58.60 6.39
C LYS A 137 -2.99 57.81 6.33
N ARG A 138 -1.85 58.51 6.36
CA ARG A 138 -0.54 57.85 6.40
C ARG A 138 -0.31 57.08 7.72
N LYS A 139 -0.78 57.60 8.86
CA LYS A 139 -0.70 56.87 10.15
C LYS A 139 -1.53 55.59 10.10
N ILE A 140 -2.75 55.62 9.53
CA ILE A 140 -3.61 54.43 9.36
C ILE A 140 -2.88 53.40 8.49
N ALA A 141 -2.40 53.79 7.31
CA ALA A 141 -1.68 52.91 6.39
C ALA A 141 -0.42 52.26 7.03
N ALA A 142 0.33 53.02 7.81
CA ALA A 142 1.50 52.50 8.55
C ALA A 142 1.07 51.47 9.64
N GLN A 143 0.01 51.77 10.37
CA GLN A 143 -0.54 50.84 11.40
C GLN A 143 -1.10 49.57 10.78
N GLU A 144 -1.87 49.68 9.69
CA GLU A 144 -2.36 48.51 8.93
C GLU A 144 -1.22 47.63 8.41
N SER A 145 -0.17 48.25 7.87
CA SER A 145 1.03 47.54 7.41
C SER A 145 1.70 46.81 8.58
N SER A 146 1.88 47.43 9.73
CA SER A 146 2.46 46.82 10.93
C SER A 146 1.65 45.62 11.44
N LEU A 147 0.31 45.80 11.49
CA LEU A 147 -0.60 44.73 11.88
C LEU A 147 -0.59 43.60 10.88
N GLY A 148 -0.54 43.89 9.58
CA GLY A 148 -0.43 42.91 8.51
C GLY A 148 0.86 42.07 8.62
N ILE A 149 1.99 42.71 8.91
CA ILE A 149 3.27 42.01 9.15
C ILE A 149 3.15 41.08 10.38
N THR A 150 2.55 41.58 11.47
CA THR A 150 2.33 40.77 12.69
C THR A 150 1.46 39.55 12.40
N MET A 151 0.35 39.74 11.68
CA MET A 151 -0.54 38.65 11.27
C MET A 151 0.16 37.63 10.39
N SER A 152 0.96 38.09 9.43
CA SER A 152 1.77 37.21 8.57
C SER A 152 2.79 36.41 9.39
N SER A 153 3.51 37.06 10.28
CA SER A 153 4.51 36.43 11.16
C SER A 153 3.89 35.32 12.02
N LEU A 154 2.72 35.58 12.64
CA LEU A 154 2.00 34.58 13.43
C LEU A 154 1.53 33.41 12.56
N ARG A 155 1.13 33.65 11.32
CA ARG A 155 0.76 32.57 10.38
C ARG A 155 1.98 31.73 10.02
N GLU A 156 3.10 32.34 9.70
CA GLU A 156 4.35 31.64 9.39
C GLU A 156 4.84 30.82 10.60
N GLU A 157 4.67 31.32 11.84
CA GLU A 157 4.99 30.56 13.07
C GLU A 157 4.15 29.27 13.20
N THR A 158 2.96 29.19 12.58
CA THR A 158 2.13 27.98 12.65
C THR A 158 2.51 26.92 11.60
N LEU A 159 3.18 27.28 10.49
CA LEU A 159 3.49 26.34 9.41
C LEU A 159 4.32 25.13 9.86
N PRO A 160 5.40 25.27 10.65
CA PRO A 160 6.15 24.12 11.14
C PRO A 160 5.31 23.20 12.01
N LEU A 161 4.37 23.75 12.79
CA LEU A 161 3.46 22.97 13.63
C LEU A 161 2.44 22.20 12.79
N GLN A 162 1.97 22.77 11.68
CA GLN A 162 1.09 22.10 10.73
C GLN A 162 1.80 20.91 10.07
N VAL A 163 3.05 21.10 9.63
CA VAL A 163 3.87 20.00 9.08
C VAL A 163 4.06 18.88 10.12
N GLN A 164 4.30 19.21 11.38
CA GLN A 164 4.40 18.21 12.46
C GLN A 164 3.09 17.46 12.68
N ILE A 165 1.94 18.13 12.51
CA ILE A 165 0.62 17.47 12.56
C ILE A 165 0.47 16.49 11.39
N GLU A 166 0.87 16.86 10.18
CA GLU A 166 0.84 16.00 9.00
C GLU A 166 1.71 14.75 9.20
N GLN A 167 2.94 14.92 9.69
CA GLN A 167 3.81 13.79 10.06
C GLN A 167 3.17 12.89 11.13
N THR A 168 2.54 13.49 12.14
CA THR A 168 1.85 12.72 13.18
C THR A 168 0.63 11.98 12.64
N ASN A 169 -0.09 12.56 11.68
CA ASN A 169 -1.21 11.90 11.00
C ASN A 169 -0.74 10.71 10.15
N ASP A 170 0.37 10.82 9.42
CA ASP A 170 0.98 9.71 8.68
C ASP A 170 1.32 8.54 9.63
N LEU A 171 1.91 8.84 10.79
CA LEU A 171 2.19 7.82 11.81
C LEU A 171 0.91 7.20 12.39
N LEU A 172 -0.15 8.00 12.59
CA LEU A 172 -1.46 7.51 13.03
C LEU A 172 -2.11 6.60 11.98
N ASP A 173 -1.97 6.91 10.70
CA ASP A 173 -2.47 6.08 9.61
C ASP A 173 -1.72 4.75 9.54
N LYS A 174 -0.40 4.75 9.76
CA LYS A 174 0.43 3.54 9.84
C LYS A 174 0.10 2.64 11.04
N CYS A 175 -0.54 3.18 12.08
CA CYS A 175 -1.05 2.35 13.18
C CYS A 175 -2.27 1.51 12.77
N ARG A 176 -2.95 1.82 11.67
CA ARG A 176 -4.05 1.01 11.14
C ARG A 176 -3.47 -0.13 10.30
N ILE A 177 -3.83 -1.35 10.61
CA ILE A 177 -3.44 -2.52 9.83
C ILE A 177 -4.46 -2.69 8.71
N VAL A 178 -4.04 -2.39 7.49
CA VAL A 178 -4.91 -2.44 6.30
C VAL A 178 -4.42 -3.52 5.35
N ASN A 179 -5.32 -4.35 4.88
CA ASN A 179 -4.97 -5.40 3.92
C ASN A 179 -4.58 -4.83 2.56
N ALA A 180 -3.40 -5.19 2.07
CA ALA A 180 -2.79 -4.59 0.89
C ALA A 180 -3.28 -5.19 -0.44
N VAL A 181 -3.75 -6.46 -0.45
CA VAL A 181 -4.11 -7.22 -1.65
C VAL A 181 -5.40 -8.00 -1.47
N ASN A 182 -6.08 -8.36 -2.56
CA ASN A 182 -7.17 -9.33 -2.48
C ASN A 182 -6.61 -10.73 -2.30
N GLY A 183 -7.23 -11.57 -1.47
CA GLY A 183 -6.79 -12.94 -1.32
C GLY A 183 -7.34 -13.64 -0.09
N THR A 184 -6.79 -14.81 0.20
CA THR A 184 -7.08 -15.61 1.37
C THR A 184 -5.91 -15.59 2.33
N VAL A 185 -6.17 -15.39 3.61
CA VAL A 185 -5.14 -15.44 4.66
C VAL A 185 -4.63 -16.87 4.76
N LEU A 186 -3.33 -17.07 4.56
CA LEU A 186 -2.70 -18.39 4.62
C LEU A 186 -2.18 -18.71 6.01
N THR A 187 -1.54 -17.73 6.65
CA THR A 187 -0.90 -17.90 7.95
C THR A 187 -0.97 -16.60 8.74
N LYS A 188 -1.31 -16.69 9.99
CA LYS A 188 -1.32 -15.60 10.96
C LYS A 188 -0.07 -15.70 11.85
N TYR A 189 0.75 -14.64 11.91
CA TYR A 189 2.01 -14.59 12.64
C TYR A 189 1.95 -13.82 13.96
N ALA A 190 0.88 -13.06 14.19
CA ALA A 190 0.75 -12.23 15.38
C ALA A 190 -0.69 -12.26 15.90
N GLU A 191 -0.84 -12.04 17.20
CA GLU A 191 -2.12 -11.99 17.88
C GLU A 191 -2.38 -10.59 18.49
N ALA A 192 -3.65 -10.33 18.82
CA ALA A 192 -4.00 -9.17 19.61
C ALA A 192 -3.26 -9.17 20.94
N PHE A 193 -2.88 -8.00 21.42
CA PHE A 193 -2.12 -7.74 22.64
C PHE A 193 -0.64 -8.13 22.60
N GLU A 194 -0.13 -8.64 21.48
CA GLU A 194 1.31 -8.77 21.28
C GLU A 194 1.97 -7.43 20.94
N SER A 195 3.25 -7.31 21.27
CA SER A 195 4.07 -6.20 20.83
C SER A 195 4.58 -6.43 19.40
N THR A 196 4.49 -5.40 18.58
CA THR A 196 5.02 -5.39 17.22
C THR A 196 5.98 -4.24 16.98
N THR A 197 6.79 -4.36 15.96
CA THR A 197 7.68 -3.30 15.44
C THR A 197 7.47 -3.13 13.95
N ALA A 198 7.78 -1.96 13.42
CA ALA A 198 7.71 -1.74 11.97
C ALA A 198 8.55 -2.79 11.23
N GLY A 199 7.98 -3.42 10.18
CA GLY A 199 8.56 -4.51 9.42
C GLY A 199 8.29 -5.92 9.98
N LYS A 200 7.78 -6.09 11.21
CA LYS A 200 7.43 -7.42 11.75
C LYS A 200 6.23 -8.01 10.99
N PRO A 201 6.34 -9.24 10.45
CA PRO A 201 5.23 -9.92 9.79
C PRO A 201 4.00 -10.07 10.70
N LEU A 202 2.82 -9.77 10.18
CA LEU A 202 1.55 -9.95 10.89
C LEU A 202 0.78 -11.16 10.35
N TYR A 203 0.71 -11.28 9.04
CA TYR A 203 0.07 -12.42 8.37
C TYR A 203 0.54 -12.53 6.93
N LYS A 204 0.28 -13.71 6.34
CA LYS A 204 0.53 -14.04 4.94
C LYS A 204 -0.80 -14.19 4.21
N ILE A 205 -0.90 -13.61 3.03
CA ILE A 205 -2.10 -13.65 2.18
C ILE A 205 -1.71 -13.98 0.74
N ALA A 206 -2.55 -14.73 0.02
CA ALA A 206 -2.38 -15.01 -1.39
C ALA A 206 -3.70 -15.01 -2.13
N ASP A 207 -3.65 -14.64 -3.41
CA ASP A 207 -4.78 -14.87 -4.32
C ASP A 207 -4.77 -16.33 -4.75
N LEU A 208 -5.75 -17.08 -4.28
CA LEU A 208 -5.90 -18.51 -4.60
C LEU A 208 -6.82 -18.76 -5.81
N SER A 209 -7.32 -17.73 -6.48
CA SER A 209 -8.16 -17.87 -7.69
C SER A 209 -7.39 -18.43 -8.88
N THR A 210 -6.08 -18.20 -8.90
CA THR A 210 -5.14 -18.74 -9.90
C THR A 210 -3.90 -19.21 -9.17
N LEU A 211 -3.55 -20.48 -9.36
CA LEU A 211 -2.32 -21.07 -8.82
C LEU A 211 -1.30 -21.27 -9.93
N VAL A 212 -0.05 -21.34 -9.55
CA VAL A 212 1.07 -21.59 -10.45
C VAL A 212 1.59 -23.00 -10.17
N LEU A 213 1.48 -23.90 -11.15
CA LEU A 213 2.18 -25.17 -11.08
C LEU A 213 3.63 -24.95 -11.48
N ARG A 214 4.56 -25.16 -10.57
CA ARG A 214 5.99 -25.21 -10.85
C ARG A 214 6.37 -26.64 -11.17
N ALA A 215 6.40 -26.95 -12.47
CA ALA A 215 6.77 -28.26 -12.99
C ALA A 215 8.20 -28.27 -13.48
N TYR A 216 8.77 -29.46 -13.63
CA TYR A 216 10.13 -29.67 -14.07
C TYR A 216 10.16 -30.56 -15.33
N ILE A 217 10.80 -30.06 -16.38
CA ILE A 217 10.98 -30.76 -17.66
C ILE A 217 12.44 -31.15 -17.86
N THR A 218 12.66 -32.21 -18.59
CA THR A 218 14.02 -32.64 -19.00
C THR A 218 14.53 -31.80 -20.18
N GLY A 219 15.85 -31.87 -20.45
CA GLY A 219 16.47 -31.17 -21.59
C GLY A 219 15.88 -31.57 -22.96
N ASP A 220 15.46 -32.82 -23.11
CA ASP A 220 14.86 -33.34 -24.35
C ASP A 220 13.48 -32.73 -24.61
N GLN A 221 12.70 -32.48 -23.53
CA GLN A 221 11.37 -31.89 -23.60
C GLN A 221 11.41 -30.37 -23.82
N PHE A 222 12.55 -29.73 -23.53
CA PHE A 222 12.72 -28.27 -23.61
C PHE A 222 12.40 -27.73 -25.02
N SER A 223 12.69 -28.50 -26.07
CA SER A 223 12.40 -28.09 -27.45
C SER A 223 10.89 -28.07 -27.78
N ASN A 224 10.09 -28.79 -27.01
CA ASN A 224 8.65 -28.99 -27.28
C ASN A 224 7.75 -27.99 -26.48
N ILE A 225 8.33 -27.14 -25.62
CA ILE A 225 7.58 -26.20 -24.80
C ILE A 225 7.83 -24.76 -25.23
N GLN A 226 6.78 -23.96 -25.26
CA GLN A 226 6.85 -22.55 -25.64
C GLN A 226 6.10 -21.67 -24.64
N LEU A 227 6.56 -20.42 -24.51
CA LEU A 227 5.85 -19.43 -23.70
C LEU A 227 4.43 -19.20 -24.27
N ASN A 228 3.45 -19.08 -23.39
CA ASN A 228 2.02 -18.98 -23.70
C ASN A 228 1.39 -20.24 -24.33
N GLN A 229 2.10 -21.36 -24.40
CA GLN A 229 1.53 -22.63 -24.81
C GLN A 229 0.44 -23.06 -23.84
N LYS A 230 -0.66 -23.59 -24.38
CA LYS A 230 -1.72 -24.23 -23.59
C LYS A 230 -1.34 -25.69 -23.35
N VAL A 231 -1.44 -26.11 -22.11
CA VAL A 231 -1.13 -27.48 -21.65
C VAL A 231 -2.25 -27.99 -20.81
N THR A 232 -2.33 -29.32 -20.65
CA THR A 232 -3.26 -29.95 -19.73
C THR A 232 -2.54 -30.32 -18.45
N VAL A 233 -3.07 -29.84 -17.32
CA VAL A 233 -2.58 -30.18 -15.98
C VAL A 233 -3.49 -31.22 -15.37
N LEU A 234 -2.90 -32.31 -14.92
CA LEU A 234 -3.55 -33.45 -14.29
C LEU A 234 -3.33 -33.37 -12.77
N VAL A 235 -4.38 -33.58 -12.01
CA VAL A 235 -4.30 -33.59 -10.55
C VAL A 235 -5.04 -34.80 -10.02
N ASP A 236 -4.48 -35.48 -9.05
CA ASP A 236 -5.07 -36.65 -8.43
C ASP A 236 -6.47 -36.35 -7.89
N ALA A 237 -7.44 -37.20 -8.24
CA ALA A 237 -8.79 -37.14 -7.78
C ALA A 237 -9.28 -38.58 -7.39
N PRO A 238 -10.34 -38.70 -6.58
CA PRO A 238 -10.82 -40.05 -6.12
C PRO A 238 -11.13 -41.04 -7.22
N ASP A 239 -11.57 -40.55 -8.40
CA ASP A 239 -11.96 -41.38 -9.54
C ASP A 239 -10.87 -41.37 -10.66
N GLY A 240 -9.62 -41.02 -10.35
CA GLY A 240 -8.51 -40.93 -11.31
C GLY A 240 -7.95 -39.54 -11.35
N TYR A 241 -7.68 -38.99 -12.56
CA TYR A 241 -7.16 -37.64 -12.73
C TYR A 241 -8.25 -36.63 -13.07
N LYS A 242 -8.17 -35.44 -12.46
CA LYS A 242 -8.94 -34.26 -12.87
C LYS A 242 -8.07 -33.37 -13.73
N GLU A 243 -8.59 -33.01 -14.92
CA GLU A 243 -7.88 -32.17 -15.89
C GLU A 243 -8.20 -30.69 -15.69
N TYR A 244 -7.16 -29.86 -15.75
CA TYR A 244 -7.25 -28.40 -15.72
C TYR A 244 -6.52 -27.79 -16.91
N PRO A 245 -7.09 -26.80 -17.58
CA PRO A 245 -6.37 -26.06 -18.61
C PRO A 245 -5.30 -25.19 -17.96
N GLY A 246 -4.06 -25.35 -18.40
CA GLY A 246 -2.91 -24.54 -17.97
C GLY A 246 -2.35 -23.70 -19.11
N THR A 247 -1.62 -22.66 -18.76
CA THR A 247 -0.87 -21.83 -19.71
C THR A 247 0.55 -21.63 -19.18
N VAL A 248 1.53 -21.92 -20.03
CA VAL A 248 2.95 -21.72 -19.72
C VAL A 248 3.24 -20.23 -19.61
N GLN A 249 3.63 -19.76 -18.40
CA GLN A 249 3.88 -18.36 -18.10
C GLN A 249 5.36 -18.01 -18.06
N TRP A 250 6.20 -19.00 -17.76
CA TRP A 250 7.63 -18.79 -17.62
C TRP A 250 8.38 -20.13 -17.77
N ILE A 251 9.55 -20.06 -18.36
CA ILE A 251 10.47 -21.20 -18.55
C ILE A 251 11.84 -20.73 -18.02
N SER A 252 12.50 -21.53 -17.22
CA SER A 252 13.82 -21.21 -16.67
C SER A 252 14.90 -21.23 -17.76
N ASP A 253 15.73 -20.18 -17.80
CA ASP A 253 16.94 -20.14 -18.64
C ASP A 253 18.11 -20.94 -18.04
N LYS A 254 17.96 -21.41 -16.80
CA LYS A 254 19.00 -22.17 -16.09
C LYS A 254 18.48 -23.53 -15.71
N ALA A 255 19.31 -24.53 -15.94
CA ALA A 255 19.07 -25.86 -15.42
C ALA A 255 19.19 -25.88 -13.88
N GLU A 256 18.27 -26.58 -13.25
CA GLU A 256 18.25 -26.85 -11.81
C GLU A 256 18.49 -28.34 -11.60
N PHE A 257 18.97 -28.70 -10.41
CA PHE A 257 18.96 -30.10 -10.01
C PHE A 257 17.54 -30.47 -9.55
N THR A 258 17.09 -31.67 -9.84
CA THR A 258 15.79 -32.17 -9.35
C THR A 258 15.65 -31.94 -7.83
N PRO A 259 14.52 -31.39 -7.36
CA PRO A 259 14.27 -31.24 -5.92
C PRO A 259 14.39 -32.59 -5.19
N LYS A 260 14.94 -32.58 -4.00
CA LYS A 260 15.42 -33.75 -3.20
C LYS A 260 14.38 -34.81 -2.81
N THR A 261 13.22 -34.89 -3.39
CA THR A 261 12.17 -35.82 -2.99
C THR A 261 12.27 -37.23 -3.61
N ILE A 262 13.15 -37.46 -4.59
CA ILE A 262 13.32 -38.76 -5.24
C ILE A 262 14.81 -39.09 -5.31
N GLN A 263 15.22 -40.20 -4.70
CA GLN A 263 16.61 -40.59 -4.54
C GLN A 263 16.90 -41.96 -5.19
N THR A 264 16.86 -42.01 -6.50
CA THR A 264 17.52 -43.07 -7.20
C THR A 264 18.89 -42.60 -7.74
N ARG A 265 19.84 -43.48 -7.91
CA ARG A 265 21.22 -43.15 -8.27
C ARG A 265 21.33 -42.59 -9.69
N ASP A 266 20.37 -42.93 -10.56
CA ASP A 266 20.32 -42.53 -11.96
C ASP A 266 19.64 -41.17 -12.14
N GLU A 267 18.75 -40.75 -11.25
CA GLU A 267 18.02 -39.46 -11.30
C GLU A 267 18.85 -38.25 -10.80
N ARG A 268 19.98 -38.46 -10.12
CA ARG A 268 20.89 -37.38 -9.69
C ARG A 268 21.68 -36.72 -10.82
N ALA A 269 21.67 -37.29 -12.01
CA ALA A 269 22.46 -36.82 -13.15
C ALA A 269 21.68 -35.99 -14.14
N ASN A 270 20.34 -35.92 -14.03
CA ASN A 270 19.51 -35.23 -15.00
C ASN A 270 19.25 -33.77 -14.56
N LEU A 271 19.79 -32.86 -15.36
CA LEU A 271 19.45 -31.44 -15.29
C LEU A 271 18.02 -31.25 -15.76
N VAL A 272 17.23 -30.51 -14.99
CA VAL A 272 15.84 -30.19 -15.32
C VAL A 272 15.66 -28.67 -15.42
N TYR A 273 14.67 -28.27 -16.19
CA TYR A 273 14.29 -26.87 -16.31
C TYR A 273 12.94 -26.64 -15.64
N ALA A 274 12.87 -25.64 -14.75
CA ALA A 274 11.63 -25.26 -14.10
C ALA A 274 10.73 -24.52 -15.09
N VAL A 275 9.44 -24.86 -15.08
CA VAL A 275 8.40 -24.24 -15.90
C VAL A 275 7.27 -23.81 -14.99
N LYS A 276 6.79 -22.56 -15.12
CA LYS A 276 5.63 -22.08 -14.39
C LYS A 276 4.40 -22.06 -15.28
N ILE A 277 3.38 -22.77 -14.86
CA ILE A 277 2.12 -22.94 -15.57
C ILE A 277 1.01 -22.35 -14.72
N GLY A 278 0.35 -21.30 -15.24
CA GLY A 278 -0.80 -20.68 -14.58
C GLY A 278 -2.06 -21.55 -14.77
N VAL A 279 -2.71 -21.89 -13.68
CA VAL A 279 -3.90 -22.74 -13.65
C VAL A 279 -5.00 -22.04 -12.85
N LYS A 280 -6.18 -21.89 -13.45
CA LYS A 280 -7.35 -21.34 -12.78
C LYS A 280 -7.87 -22.33 -11.75
N ASN A 281 -8.02 -21.87 -10.50
CA ASN A 281 -8.49 -22.69 -9.40
C ASN A 281 -10.02 -22.66 -9.27
N ASP A 282 -10.62 -23.81 -9.14
CA ASP A 282 -12.06 -23.99 -8.85
C ASP A 282 -12.35 -24.16 -7.34
N GLY A 283 -11.30 -24.03 -6.49
CA GLY A 283 -11.36 -24.21 -5.04
C GLY A 283 -10.81 -25.56 -4.56
N LEU A 284 -10.57 -26.51 -5.44
CA LEU A 284 -10.01 -27.82 -5.12
C LEU A 284 -8.48 -27.80 -5.04
N LEU A 285 -7.84 -27.01 -5.91
CA LEU A 285 -6.39 -26.92 -5.92
C LEU A 285 -5.88 -26.20 -4.65
N LYS A 286 -4.86 -26.79 -4.04
CA LYS A 286 -4.21 -26.22 -2.83
C LYS A 286 -2.73 -26.00 -3.09
N VAL A 287 -2.15 -25.02 -2.43
CA VAL A 287 -0.71 -24.80 -2.42
C VAL A 287 -0.02 -26.04 -1.84
N GLY A 288 1.04 -26.50 -2.52
CA GLY A 288 1.77 -27.71 -2.15
C GLY A 288 1.19 -29.03 -2.71
N MET A 289 0.02 -29.02 -3.37
CA MET A 289 -0.47 -30.21 -4.09
C MET A 289 0.45 -30.53 -5.27
N TYR A 290 0.57 -31.82 -5.57
CA TYR A 290 1.24 -32.29 -6.77
C TYR A 290 0.35 -32.12 -8.01
N GLY A 291 0.98 -31.88 -9.12
CA GLY A 291 0.32 -31.82 -10.42
C GLY A 291 1.25 -32.36 -11.50
N GLU A 292 0.67 -32.98 -12.48
CA GLU A 292 1.34 -33.54 -13.64
C GLU A 292 0.94 -32.74 -14.89
N VAL A 293 1.80 -32.68 -15.86
CA VAL A 293 1.59 -31.87 -17.07
C VAL A 293 1.68 -32.77 -18.29
N ARG A 294 0.72 -32.65 -19.17
CA ARG A 294 0.74 -33.17 -20.55
C ARG A 294 0.94 -31.97 -21.49
N LEU A 295 2.05 -31.99 -22.24
CA LEU A 295 2.48 -30.95 -23.15
C LEU A 295 1.74 -30.97 -24.48
#